data_b1fc1ed993e3c08a2f129b1d96a94cfc
#
_entry.id   b1fc1ed993e3c08a2f129b1d96a94cfc
#
_cell.length_a   1.000
_cell.length_b   1.000
_cell.length_c   1.000
_cell.angle_alpha   90.00
_cell.angle_beta   90.00
_cell.angle_gamma   90.00
#
_symmetry.space_group_name_H-M   'P 1'
#
loop_
_entity.id
_entity.type
_entity.pdbx_description
1 polymer ?
#
loop_
_entity_poly.entity_id
_entity_poly.type
_entity_poly.pdbx_seq_one_letter_code
_entity_poly.pdbx_strand_id
1 'polypeptide(L)'
;MRTFRLIGTTLLMVMLAVNFTACSDDDNNELSLPVDNTLELLIGTWQGTGEAEGETLTFNKDNTYTEQSEDYTQSGTFEYFPSRYMFVTYYTTTNWGEENTIYTVVKITKEELYLNDNGHSDIVIYKRK
;
A
#
# COMPACT_ATOMS: atom_id res chain seq x y z
N MET A 1 13.78 -60.04 -10.24
CA MET A 1 14.48 -58.79 -10.54
C MET A 1 13.64 -57.79 -11.36
N ARG A 2 12.85 -58.22 -12.31
CA ARG A 2 11.99 -57.29 -13.09
C ARG A 2 10.87 -56.66 -12.29
N THR A 3 10.35 -57.32 -11.30
CA THR A 3 9.25 -56.84 -10.43
C THR A 3 9.71 -55.72 -9.48
N PHE A 4 10.93 -55.79 -9.00
CA PHE A 4 11.48 -54.76 -8.12
C PHE A 4 11.73 -53.41 -8.81
N ARG A 5 12.07 -53.45 -10.08
CA ARG A 5 12.27 -52.20 -10.85
C ARG A 5 10.96 -51.46 -11.14
N LEU A 6 9.89 -52.21 -11.34
CA LEU A 6 8.56 -51.65 -11.58
C LEU A 6 7.98 -50.99 -10.32
N ILE A 7 8.16 -51.64 -9.17
CA ILE A 7 7.67 -51.12 -7.89
C ILE A 7 8.43 -49.85 -7.49
N GLY A 8 9.75 -49.84 -7.69
CA GLY A 8 10.56 -48.64 -7.40
C GLY A 8 10.20 -47.46 -8.25
N THR A 9 9.92 -47.65 -9.54
CA THR A 9 9.57 -46.58 -10.44
C THR A 9 8.18 -46.00 -10.16
N THR A 10 7.24 -46.90 -9.83
CA THR A 10 5.88 -46.49 -9.50
C THR A 10 5.84 -45.72 -8.16
N LEU A 11 6.60 -46.18 -7.18
CA LEU A 11 6.69 -45.53 -5.88
C LEU A 11 7.35 -44.15 -5.98
N LEU A 12 8.36 -44.01 -6.84
CA LEU A 12 9.04 -42.74 -7.06
C LEU A 12 8.11 -41.74 -7.75
N MET A 13 7.30 -42.18 -8.71
CA MET A 13 6.31 -41.29 -9.37
C MET A 13 5.21 -40.83 -8.41
N VAL A 14 4.76 -41.68 -7.52
CA VAL A 14 3.74 -41.34 -6.52
C VAL A 14 4.30 -40.33 -5.53
N MET A 15 5.54 -40.46 -5.09
CA MET A 15 6.18 -39.49 -4.20
C MET A 15 6.39 -38.13 -4.87
N LEU A 16 6.75 -38.11 -6.14
CA LEU A 16 6.87 -36.87 -6.89
C LEU A 16 5.53 -36.16 -7.07
N ALA A 17 4.47 -36.90 -7.30
CA ALA A 17 3.12 -36.33 -7.43
C ALA A 17 2.63 -35.71 -6.11
N VAL A 18 2.89 -36.38 -4.99
CA VAL A 18 2.52 -35.86 -3.66
C VAL A 18 3.29 -34.63 -3.30
N ASN A 19 4.58 -34.57 -3.59
CA ASN A 19 5.39 -33.38 -3.33
C ASN A 19 4.96 -32.20 -4.19
N PHE A 20 4.59 -32.46 -5.44
CA PHE A 20 4.11 -31.40 -6.32
C PHE A 20 2.76 -30.83 -5.86
N THR A 21 1.86 -31.66 -5.40
CA THR A 21 0.56 -31.25 -4.88
C THR A 21 0.72 -30.47 -3.55
N ALA A 22 1.59 -30.91 -2.66
CA ALA A 22 1.86 -30.24 -1.40
C ALA A 22 2.48 -28.84 -1.62
N CYS A 23 3.44 -28.71 -2.52
CA CYS A 23 4.00 -27.39 -2.86
C CYS A 23 2.97 -26.45 -3.47
N SER A 24 2.05 -26.94 -4.27
CA SER A 24 1.00 -26.13 -4.90
C SER A 24 -0.01 -25.61 -3.87
N ASP A 25 -0.36 -26.41 -2.88
CA ASP A 25 -1.28 -26.01 -1.81
C ASP A 25 -0.62 -25.02 -0.84
N ASP A 26 0.65 -25.19 -0.52
CA ASP A 26 1.42 -24.29 0.33
C ASP A 26 1.62 -22.93 -0.34
N ASP A 27 1.89 -22.88 -1.64
CA ASP A 27 2.03 -21.66 -2.40
C ASP A 27 0.75 -20.81 -2.42
N ASN A 28 -0.42 -21.43 -2.41
CA ASN A 28 -1.70 -20.73 -2.44
C ASN A 28 -2.13 -20.19 -1.07
N ASN A 29 -1.64 -20.73 0.04
CA ASN A 29 -2.09 -20.38 1.38
C ASN A 29 -1.07 -19.59 2.20
N GLU A 30 0.22 -19.82 2.02
CA GLU A 30 1.27 -19.26 2.88
C GLU A 30 2.13 -18.21 2.19
N LEU A 31 2.25 -18.24 0.87
CA LEU A 31 3.09 -17.34 0.09
C LEU A 31 2.33 -16.25 -0.64
N SER A 32 1.02 -16.14 -0.47
CA SER A 32 0.33 -14.94 -0.90
C SER A 32 0.77 -13.80 0.01
N LEU A 33 1.73 -13.04 -0.44
CA LEU A 33 2.03 -11.73 0.13
C LEU A 33 0.70 -10.99 0.28
N PRO A 34 0.46 -10.35 1.42
CA PRO A 34 -0.73 -9.54 1.56
C PRO A 34 -0.81 -8.60 0.36
N VAL A 35 -1.91 -8.68 -0.36
CA VAL A 35 -2.15 -7.77 -1.48
C VAL A 35 -2.03 -6.37 -0.92
N ASP A 36 -1.11 -5.59 -1.46
CA ASP A 36 -0.98 -4.20 -1.06
C ASP A 36 -2.19 -3.44 -1.60
N ASN A 37 -3.19 -3.28 -0.76
CA ASN A 37 -4.38 -2.51 -1.03
C ASN A 37 -4.29 -1.07 -0.49
N THR A 38 -3.10 -0.63 -0.13
CA THR A 38 -2.87 0.71 0.43
C THR A 38 -3.38 1.81 -0.50
N LEU A 39 -3.11 1.70 -1.80
CA LEU A 39 -3.58 2.68 -2.77
C LEU A 39 -5.12 2.73 -2.82
N GLU A 40 -5.78 1.58 -2.83
CA GLU A 40 -7.25 1.53 -2.82
C GLU A 40 -7.84 2.14 -1.55
N LEU A 41 -7.22 1.86 -0.41
CA LEU A 41 -7.62 2.45 0.86
C LEU A 41 -7.34 3.95 0.94
N LEU A 42 -6.27 4.41 0.30
CA LEU A 42 -5.91 5.82 0.29
C LEU A 42 -6.93 6.69 -0.47
N ILE A 43 -7.52 6.16 -1.53
CA ILE A 43 -8.53 6.86 -2.33
C ILE A 43 -9.75 7.23 -1.46
N GLY A 44 -10.09 8.49 -1.45
CA GLY A 44 -11.20 9.05 -0.67
C GLY A 44 -10.81 10.34 0.05
N THR A 45 -11.63 10.73 1.00
CA THR A 45 -11.44 11.97 1.77
C THR A 45 -11.10 11.66 3.22
N TRP A 46 -10.08 12.31 3.71
CA TRP A 46 -9.51 12.13 5.04
C TRP A 46 -9.50 13.45 5.79
N GLN A 47 -9.94 13.43 7.02
CA GLN A 47 -9.98 14.60 7.89
C GLN A 47 -8.90 14.49 8.97
N GLY A 48 -8.07 15.50 9.10
CA GLY A 48 -7.01 15.58 10.09
C GLY A 48 -7.55 15.64 11.53
N THR A 49 -6.79 15.09 12.44
CA THR A 49 -7.05 15.11 13.87
C THR A 49 -5.81 15.60 14.61
N GLY A 50 -5.97 16.03 15.86
CA GLY A 50 -4.83 16.51 16.64
C GLY A 50 -4.14 17.71 16.00
N GLU A 51 -2.87 17.57 15.65
CA GLU A 51 -2.08 18.64 15.01
C GLU A 51 -2.56 19.01 13.60
N ALA A 52 -3.22 18.07 12.92
CA ALA A 52 -3.82 18.30 11.60
C ALA A 52 -5.30 18.67 11.66
N GLU A 53 -5.83 19.02 12.82
CA GLU A 53 -7.23 19.44 12.96
C GLU A 53 -7.53 20.63 12.04
N GLY A 54 -8.60 20.50 11.24
CA GLY A 54 -8.95 21.48 10.22
C GLY A 54 -8.40 21.20 8.83
N GLU A 55 -7.50 20.25 8.69
CA GLU A 55 -7.01 19.79 7.38
C GLU A 55 -7.90 18.69 6.80
N THR A 56 -8.06 18.74 5.49
CA THR A 56 -8.76 17.69 4.73
C THR A 56 -7.89 17.29 3.55
N LEU A 57 -7.62 15.99 3.42
CA LEU A 57 -6.93 15.40 2.27
C LEU A 57 -7.93 14.61 1.44
N THR A 58 -7.92 14.83 0.13
CA THR A 58 -8.73 14.06 -0.80
C THR A 58 -7.83 13.47 -1.88
N PHE A 59 -7.89 12.16 -2.04
CA PHE A 59 -7.17 11.42 -3.07
C PHE A 59 -8.16 10.81 -4.05
N ASN A 60 -7.98 11.08 -5.33
CA ASN A 60 -8.88 10.63 -6.40
C ASN A 60 -8.26 9.48 -7.21
N LYS A 61 -9.11 8.69 -7.85
CA LYS A 61 -8.69 7.55 -8.67
C LYS A 61 -7.87 7.93 -9.90
N ASP A 62 -7.96 9.18 -10.35
CA ASP A 62 -7.20 9.73 -11.47
C ASP A 62 -5.81 10.25 -11.08
N ASN A 63 -5.34 9.91 -9.87
CA ASN A 63 -4.06 10.36 -9.29
C ASN A 63 -3.99 11.86 -8.99
N THR A 64 -5.12 12.52 -8.87
CA THR A 64 -5.19 13.90 -8.38
C THR A 64 -5.44 13.91 -6.87
N TYR A 65 -4.98 14.95 -6.20
CA TYR A 65 -5.24 15.16 -4.78
C TYR A 65 -5.58 16.62 -4.51
N THR A 66 -6.24 16.84 -3.39
CA THR A 66 -6.50 18.17 -2.84
C THR A 66 -6.22 18.14 -1.35
N GLU A 67 -5.49 19.12 -0.89
CA GLU A 67 -5.27 19.40 0.52
C GLU A 67 -5.93 20.76 0.85
N GLN A 68 -6.76 20.74 1.86
CA GLN A 68 -7.50 21.94 2.28
C GLN A 68 -7.32 22.16 3.76
N SER A 69 -6.95 23.39 4.13
CA SER A 69 -6.94 23.87 5.51
C SER A 69 -7.75 25.13 5.62
N GLU A 70 -7.78 25.75 6.80
CA GLU A 70 -8.46 27.02 7.00
C GLU A 70 -7.84 28.16 6.17
N ASP A 71 -6.53 28.11 5.98
CA ASP A 71 -5.75 29.18 5.38
C ASP A 71 -5.41 28.97 3.91
N TYR A 72 -5.46 27.72 3.42
CA TYR A 72 -5.05 27.43 2.04
C TYR A 72 -5.79 26.22 1.45
N THR A 73 -5.81 26.17 0.14
CA THR A 73 -6.19 24.98 -0.63
C THR A 73 -5.09 24.72 -1.65
N GLN A 74 -4.60 23.50 -1.66
CA GLN A 74 -3.56 23.04 -2.55
C GLN A 74 -4.05 21.82 -3.34
N SER A 75 -3.81 21.84 -4.63
CA SER A 75 -4.20 20.72 -5.51
C SER A 75 -3.04 20.34 -6.42
N GLY A 76 -3.01 19.10 -6.81
CA GLY A 76 -2.00 18.57 -7.70
C GLY A 76 -2.22 17.09 -8.00
N THR A 77 -1.13 16.39 -8.17
CA THR A 77 -1.12 14.94 -8.43
C THR A 77 -0.38 14.21 -7.33
N PHE A 78 -0.61 12.92 -7.22
CA PHE A 78 0.15 12.07 -6.31
C PHE A 78 0.56 10.77 -6.98
N GLU A 79 1.63 10.18 -6.49
CA GLU A 79 2.14 8.88 -6.92
C GLU A 79 2.43 8.02 -5.69
N TYR A 80 1.93 6.79 -5.70
CA TYR A 80 2.15 5.83 -4.62
C TYR A 80 3.24 4.83 -5.00
N PHE A 81 4.16 4.57 -4.06
CA PHE A 81 5.28 3.64 -4.22
C PHE A 81 5.11 2.46 -3.26
N PRO A 82 4.56 1.32 -3.73
CA PRO A 82 4.23 0.17 -2.87
C PRO A 82 5.43 -0.40 -2.11
N SER A 83 6.59 -0.45 -2.76
CA SER A 83 7.80 -1.03 -2.17
C SER A 83 8.32 -0.27 -0.95
N ARG A 84 7.88 0.95 -0.75
CA ARG A 84 8.33 1.85 0.33
C ARG A 84 7.21 2.30 1.24
N TYR A 85 5.97 1.89 0.99
CA TYR A 85 4.78 2.38 1.70
C TYR A 85 4.73 3.90 1.79
N MET A 86 5.04 4.56 0.69
CA MET A 86 5.06 6.01 0.63
C MET A 86 4.33 6.53 -0.60
N PHE A 87 3.87 7.75 -0.50
CA PHE A 87 3.39 8.50 -1.65
C PHE A 87 4.03 9.88 -1.70
N VAL A 88 4.09 10.43 -2.89
CA VAL A 88 4.60 11.78 -3.14
C VAL A 88 3.48 12.61 -3.74
N THR A 89 3.27 13.78 -3.19
CA THR A 89 2.36 14.77 -3.78
C THR A 89 3.18 15.80 -4.56
N TYR A 90 2.67 16.17 -5.73
CA TYR A 90 3.28 17.16 -6.61
C TYR A 90 2.30 18.30 -6.81
N TYR A 91 2.74 19.50 -6.57
CA TYR A 91 1.92 20.70 -6.66
C TYR A 91 2.72 21.89 -7.16
N THR A 92 2.04 22.91 -7.62
CA THR A 92 2.68 24.14 -8.12
C THR A 92 2.33 25.29 -7.19
N THR A 93 3.35 25.98 -6.73
CA THR A 93 3.19 27.21 -5.96
C THR A 93 3.44 28.44 -6.84
N THR A 94 2.80 29.55 -6.50
CA THR A 94 2.98 30.82 -7.23
C THR A 94 4.37 31.43 -7.09
N ASN A 95 5.07 31.09 -6.00
CA ASN A 95 6.36 31.70 -5.67
C ASN A 95 7.57 30.83 -6.00
N TRP A 96 7.40 29.49 -5.98
CA TRP A 96 8.53 28.54 -6.03
C TRP A 96 8.44 27.56 -7.21
N GLY A 97 7.34 27.57 -7.98
CA GLY A 97 7.13 26.65 -9.08
C GLY A 97 6.64 25.27 -8.61
N GLU A 98 7.14 24.21 -9.24
CA GLU A 98 6.77 22.83 -8.89
C GLU A 98 7.45 22.40 -7.60
N GLU A 99 6.65 21.87 -6.69
CA GLU A 99 7.09 21.35 -5.41
C GLU A 99 6.55 19.95 -5.17
N ASN A 100 7.13 19.24 -4.21
CA ASN A 100 6.65 17.94 -3.80
C ASN A 100 6.78 17.74 -2.30
N THR A 101 5.93 16.88 -1.77
CA THR A 101 6.01 16.43 -0.38
C THR A 101 5.95 14.90 -0.36
N ILE A 102 6.82 14.31 0.43
CA ILE A 102 6.93 12.86 0.58
C ILE A 102 6.28 12.45 1.89
N TYR A 103 5.34 11.52 1.81
CA TYR A 103 4.66 10.95 2.96
C TYR A 103 4.90 9.46 3.07
N THR A 104 5.27 9.00 4.26
CA THR A 104 5.31 7.57 4.55
C THR A 104 3.99 7.15 5.20
N VAL A 105 3.36 6.11 4.67
CA VAL A 105 2.16 5.52 5.26
C VAL A 105 2.60 4.57 6.37
N VAL A 106 2.38 4.98 7.61
CA VAL A 106 2.73 4.19 8.80
C VAL A 106 1.66 3.14 9.08
N LYS A 107 0.40 3.53 8.88
CA LYS A 107 -0.76 2.65 9.03
C LYS A 107 -1.91 3.18 8.19
N ILE A 108 -2.64 2.29 7.56
CA ILE A 108 -3.88 2.63 6.88
C ILE A 108 -4.92 1.54 7.09
N THR A 109 -6.13 1.96 7.39
CA THR A 109 -7.32 1.12 7.47
C THR A 109 -8.46 1.78 6.70
N LYS A 110 -9.62 1.19 6.67
CA LYS A 110 -10.80 1.82 6.08
C LYS A 110 -11.21 3.13 6.76
N GLU A 111 -10.81 3.32 8.01
CA GLU A 111 -11.26 4.43 8.86
C GLU A 111 -10.15 5.38 9.26
N GLU A 112 -8.89 4.92 9.31
CA GLU A 112 -7.77 5.69 9.83
C GLU A 112 -6.56 5.66 8.89
N LEU A 113 -5.87 6.79 8.82
CA LEU A 113 -4.64 6.98 8.06
C LEU A 113 -3.60 7.66 8.96
N TYR A 114 -2.47 7.00 9.14
CA TYR A 114 -1.33 7.50 9.89
C TYR A 114 -0.21 7.83 8.91
N LEU A 115 0.16 9.08 8.84
CA LEU A 115 1.19 9.59 7.94
C LEU A 115 2.36 10.17 8.71
N ASN A 116 3.54 9.94 8.18
CA ASN A 116 4.75 10.66 8.55
C ASN A 116 5.18 11.49 7.35
N ASP A 117 5.27 12.78 7.53
CA ASP A 117 5.93 13.66 6.59
C ASP A 117 7.44 13.50 6.76
N ASN A 118 8.16 13.11 5.72
CA ASN A 118 9.58 12.85 5.79
C ASN A 118 10.43 14.06 6.20
N GLY A 119 9.84 15.24 6.29
CA GLY A 119 10.45 16.43 6.85
C GLY A 119 10.28 16.59 8.36
N HIS A 120 9.42 15.81 8.98
CA HIS A 120 9.06 15.91 10.41
C HIS A 120 9.13 14.55 11.10
N SER A 121 9.37 14.55 12.40
CA SER A 121 9.46 13.32 13.21
C SER A 121 8.10 12.80 13.71
N ASP A 122 7.05 13.60 13.56
CA ASP A 122 5.76 13.31 14.17
C ASP A 122 4.83 12.57 13.20
N ILE A 123 3.99 11.71 13.77
CA ILE A 123 2.95 11.00 13.01
C ILE A 123 1.66 11.80 13.10
N VAL A 124 1.09 12.11 11.96
CA VAL A 124 -0.17 12.80 11.84
C VAL A 124 -1.28 11.79 11.54
N ILE A 125 -2.40 11.93 12.22
CA ILE A 125 -3.51 10.99 12.14
C ILE A 125 -4.71 11.65 11.46
N TYR A 126 -5.20 10.97 10.43
CA TYR A 126 -6.41 11.35 9.71
C TYR A 126 -7.47 10.28 9.86
N LYS A 127 -8.72 10.69 9.89
CA LYS A 127 -9.88 9.80 9.88
C LYS A 127 -10.66 9.95 8.58
N ARG A 128 -11.20 8.85 8.10
CA ARG A 128 -12.03 8.88 6.90
C ARG A 128 -13.30 9.69 7.16
N LYS A 129 -13.59 10.56 6.21
CA LYS A 129 -14.77 11.41 6.25
C LYS A 129 -16.00 10.69 5.66
#